data_38d82b7ede37d63690907af59bdd2ef0
#
_entry.id   38d82b7ede37d63690907af59bdd2ef0
#
_cell.length_a   1.000
_cell.length_b   1.000
_cell.length_c   1.000
_cell.angle_alpha   90.00
_cell.angle_beta   90.00
_cell.angle_gamma   90.00
#
_symmetry.space_group_name_H-M   'P 1'
#
loop_
_entity.id
_entity.type
_entity.pdbx_description
1 polymer ?
#
loop_
_entity_poly.entity_id
_entity_poly.type
_entity_poly.pdbx_seq_one_letter_code
_entity_poly.pdbx_strand_id
1 'polypeptide(L)'
;MTHVGLGIDIGGSGIKGALVDLDAGVFIGDRVQIATPKPATPKAVAETARMVADALEAPQDIPVGIAMPAPLRDGVVSFMANLDQKWVGKNATKIFEKHMDRQVVVLNDADAAGVAEDAFGAASEADGTVIVTTLGTGIGSALLYNGVLVPNTELGHLELDGHNAESQAAASQRVAQGLSWEQWAARLERYYRHVAMLFSPNLIVVGGGVSKNHEKFLPFISVPNTELVPAQLFNTAGIVGAA
;
A
#
# COMPACT_ATOMS: atom_id res chain seq x y z
N MET A 1 28.67 -5.24 -0.25
CA MET A 1 28.15 -4.07 0.51
C MET A 1 26.64 -4.21 0.45
N THR A 2 25.97 -4.16 1.57
CA THR A 2 24.50 -4.20 1.62
C THR A 2 23.96 -2.90 1.00
N HIS A 3 23.05 -3.00 0.05
CA HIS A 3 22.37 -1.85 -0.51
C HIS A 3 21.27 -1.42 0.47
N VAL A 4 21.34 -0.20 0.97
CA VAL A 4 20.42 0.31 1.99
C VAL A 4 19.56 1.42 1.41
N GLY A 5 18.26 1.39 1.70
CA GLY A 5 17.31 2.46 1.39
C GLY A 5 16.52 2.88 2.63
N LEU A 6 15.94 4.06 2.60
CA LEU A 6 14.97 4.53 3.59
C LEU A 6 13.58 4.45 3.01
N GLY A 7 12.72 3.62 3.57
CA GLY A 7 11.29 3.60 3.25
C GLY A 7 10.47 4.34 4.30
N ILE A 8 9.54 5.17 3.86
CA ILE A 8 8.58 5.88 4.72
C ILE A 8 7.16 5.59 4.24
N ASP A 9 6.28 5.19 5.13
CA ASP A 9 4.85 4.94 4.90
C ASP A 9 4.01 6.00 5.61
N ILE A 10 3.27 6.80 4.82
CA ILE A 10 2.41 7.87 5.30
C ILE A 10 1.00 7.32 5.51
N GLY A 11 0.65 7.03 6.75
CA GLY A 11 -0.71 6.62 7.10
C GLY A 11 -1.55 7.73 7.73
N GLY A 12 -2.86 7.58 7.71
CA GLY A 12 -3.80 8.55 8.33
C GLY A 12 -3.68 8.69 9.84
N SER A 13 -3.10 7.70 10.54
CA SER A 13 -2.91 7.70 12.00
C SER A 13 -1.45 7.77 12.43
N GLY A 14 -0.51 7.43 11.55
CA GLY A 14 0.92 7.42 11.86
C GLY A 14 1.77 7.38 10.60
N ILE A 15 2.91 8.06 10.67
CA ILE A 15 3.97 8.04 9.66
C ILE A 15 5.05 7.13 10.21
N LYS A 16 5.42 6.13 9.42
CA LYS A 16 6.35 5.08 9.82
C LYS A 16 7.50 5.02 8.86
N GLY A 17 8.68 4.66 9.33
CA GLY A 17 9.82 4.45 8.45
C GLY A 17 10.80 3.45 9.03
N ALA A 18 11.62 2.89 8.17
CA ALA A 18 12.73 2.01 8.53
C ALA A 18 13.85 2.11 7.47
N LEU A 19 15.06 1.81 7.89
CA LEU A 19 16.13 1.44 6.97
C LEU A 19 15.87 0.02 6.47
N VAL A 20 16.05 -0.18 5.17
CA VAL A 20 15.76 -1.45 4.50
C VAL A 20 17.01 -1.95 3.81
N ASP A 21 17.32 -3.22 4.01
CA ASP A 21 18.24 -3.98 3.17
C ASP A 21 17.54 -4.26 1.83
N LEU A 22 17.96 -3.59 0.77
CA LEU A 22 17.35 -3.68 -0.55
C LEU A 22 17.67 -5.00 -1.28
N ASP A 23 18.64 -5.77 -0.80
CA ASP A 23 18.94 -7.08 -1.36
C ASP A 23 18.03 -8.17 -0.75
N ALA A 24 17.61 -7.98 0.52
CA ALA A 24 16.83 -8.97 1.26
C ALA A 24 15.36 -8.56 1.54
N GLY A 25 15.00 -7.29 1.34
CA GLY A 25 13.66 -6.78 1.62
C GLY A 25 13.30 -6.77 3.11
N VAL A 26 14.27 -6.62 3.99
CA VAL A 26 14.08 -6.65 5.46
C VAL A 26 14.54 -5.37 6.13
N PHE A 27 13.98 -5.07 7.29
CA PHE A 27 14.40 -3.90 8.07
C PHE A 27 15.78 -4.09 8.67
N ILE A 28 16.58 -3.01 8.64
CA ILE A 28 17.83 -2.88 9.36
C ILE A 28 17.53 -2.11 10.65
N GLY A 29 17.53 -2.80 11.79
CA GLY A 29 17.15 -2.21 13.07
C GLY A 29 15.64 -2.04 13.26
N ASP A 30 15.27 -1.10 14.12
CA ASP A 30 13.89 -0.88 14.51
C ASP A 30 13.16 0.09 13.60
N ARG A 31 11.86 -0.11 13.46
CA ARG A 31 10.96 0.82 12.78
C ARG A 31 10.61 2.00 13.71
N VAL A 32 10.72 3.21 13.21
CA VAL A 32 10.23 4.42 13.87
C VAL A 32 8.80 4.71 13.43
N GLN A 33 7.97 5.18 14.36
CA GLN A 33 6.62 5.65 14.09
C GLN A 33 6.33 6.93 14.84
N ILE A 34 5.84 7.95 14.13
CA ILE A 34 5.38 9.22 14.68
C ILE A 34 3.91 9.40 14.31
N ALA A 35 3.10 9.93 15.22
CA ALA A 35 1.68 10.18 14.93
C ALA A 35 1.51 11.16 13.76
N THR A 36 0.58 10.87 12.86
CA THR A 36 0.23 11.78 11.75
C THR A 36 -0.30 13.09 12.32
N PRO A 37 0.26 14.25 11.92
CA PRO A 37 -0.15 15.54 12.45
C PRO A 37 -1.61 15.85 12.10
N LYS A 38 -2.26 16.61 12.96
CA LYS A 38 -3.64 17.08 12.74
C LYS A 38 -3.69 18.61 12.83
N PRO A 39 -4.01 19.30 11.72
CA PRO A 39 -4.34 18.78 10.39
C PRO A 39 -3.13 18.20 9.65
N ALA A 40 -3.36 17.15 8.84
CA ALA A 40 -2.34 16.46 8.06
C ALA A 40 -1.98 17.23 6.76
N THR A 41 -1.60 18.50 6.91
CA THR A 41 -1.25 19.37 5.79
C THR A 41 0.05 18.94 5.10
N PRO A 42 0.28 19.31 3.82
CA PRO A 42 1.50 18.98 3.10
C PRO A 42 2.78 19.30 3.87
N LYS A 43 2.86 20.50 4.46
CA LYS A 43 4.00 20.93 5.25
C LYS A 43 4.19 20.07 6.50
N ALA A 44 3.13 19.90 7.29
CA ALA A 44 3.22 19.18 8.57
C ALA A 44 3.58 17.70 8.37
N VAL A 45 3.03 17.05 7.34
CA VAL A 45 3.36 15.65 7.00
C VAL A 45 4.80 15.53 6.54
N ALA A 46 5.28 16.44 5.67
CA ALA A 46 6.66 16.41 5.20
C ALA A 46 7.69 16.67 6.32
N GLU A 47 7.38 17.59 7.24
CA GLU A 47 8.19 17.81 8.45
C GLU A 47 8.22 16.56 9.34
N THR A 48 7.09 15.86 9.48
CA THR A 48 7.03 14.61 10.24
C THR A 48 7.81 13.49 9.56
N ALA A 49 7.75 13.37 8.22
CA ALA A 49 8.56 12.41 7.48
C ALA A 49 10.07 12.66 7.68
N ARG A 50 10.49 13.94 7.69
CA ARG A 50 11.87 14.29 8.03
C ARG A 50 12.22 13.86 9.46
N MET A 51 11.35 14.12 10.43
CA MET A 51 11.57 13.66 11.83
C MET A 51 11.74 12.15 11.93
N VAL A 52 11.02 11.36 11.12
CA VAL A 52 11.21 9.90 11.05
C VAL A 52 12.60 9.57 10.51
N ALA A 53 13.05 10.23 9.44
CA ALA A 53 14.38 10.01 8.89
C ALA A 53 15.49 10.41 9.88
N ASP A 54 15.31 11.53 10.59
CA ASP A 54 16.25 12.02 11.61
C ASP A 54 16.33 11.04 12.79
N ALA A 55 15.20 10.50 13.25
CA ALA A 55 15.14 9.52 14.35
C ALA A 55 15.74 8.14 13.97
N LEU A 56 15.78 7.82 12.70
CA LEU A 56 16.48 6.63 12.17
C LEU A 56 17.97 6.87 11.90
N GLU A 57 18.46 8.09 12.12
CA GLU A 57 19.82 8.50 11.77
C GLU A 57 20.18 8.15 10.31
N ALA A 58 19.18 8.27 9.40
CA ALA A 58 19.29 7.82 8.03
C ALA A 58 20.41 8.58 7.27
N PRO A 59 21.43 7.88 6.71
CA PRO A 59 22.49 8.51 5.95
C PRO A 59 21.96 9.40 4.82
N GLN A 60 22.64 10.50 4.50
CA GLN A 60 22.18 11.47 3.50
C GLN A 60 22.31 10.97 2.05
N ASP A 61 23.15 9.99 1.81
CA ASP A 61 23.53 9.46 0.51
C ASP A 61 22.73 8.21 0.09
N ILE A 62 21.82 7.70 0.94
CA ILE A 62 20.97 6.55 0.58
C ILE A 62 19.69 7.01 -0.15
N PRO A 63 19.12 6.16 -1.03
CA PRO A 63 17.82 6.42 -1.64
C PRO A 63 16.71 6.52 -0.60
N VAL A 64 15.71 7.36 -0.88
CA VAL A 64 14.54 7.55 -0.02
C VAL A 64 13.27 7.40 -0.84
N GLY A 65 12.40 6.51 -0.42
CA GLY A 65 11.08 6.36 -0.98
C GLY A 65 9.99 6.62 0.06
N ILE A 66 8.87 7.15 -0.41
CA ILE A 66 7.73 7.52 0.41
C ILE A 66 6.45 6.93 -0.19
N ALA A 67 5.83 6.01 0.54
CA ALA A 67 4.50 5.52 0.25
C ALA A 67 3.46 6.50 0.79
N MET A 68 2.51 6.90 -0.06
CA MET A 68 1.50 7.90 0.25
C MET A 68 0.09 7.38 -0.08
N PRO A 69 -0.94 7.61 0.79
CA PRO A 69 -2.29 7.10 0.56
C PRO A 69 -3.05 7.97 -0.44
N ALA A 70 -2.52 8.06 -1.66
CA ALA A 70 -3.08 8.86 -2.75
C ALA A 70 -2.55 8.43 -4.11
N PRO A 71 -3.35 8.47 -5.17
CA PRO A 71 -2.86 8.32 -6.53
C PRO A 71 -2.07 9.57 -6.96
N LEU A 72 -0.92 9.33 -7.62
CA LEU A 72 0.05 10.35 -8.00
C LEU A 72 0.28 10.33 -9.51
N ARG A 73 0.06 11.45 -10.19
CA ARG A 73 0.43 11.61 -11.59
C ARG A 73 1.56 12.61 -11.72
N ASP A 74 2.71 12.18 -12.19
CA ASP A 74 3.93 13.01 -12.29
C ASP A 74 4.28 13.68 -10.95
N GLY A 75 4.12 12.93 -9.84
CA GLY A 75 4.32 13.41 -8.48
C GLY A 75 3.20 14.30 -7.94
N VAL A 76 2.16 14.61 -8.73
CA VAL A 76 1.02 15.45 -8.33
C VAL A 76 -0.11 14.58 -7.79
N VAL A 77 -0.59 14.92 -6.60
CA VAL A 77 -1.71 14.25 -5.94
C VAL A 77 -3.00 14.55 -6.68
N SER A 78 -3.66 13.51 -7.21
CA SER A 78 -4.90 13.64 -7.96
C SER A 78 -6.15 13.66 -7.08
N PHE A 79 -6.10 12.89 -5.99
CA PHE A 79 -7.21 12.71 -5.04
C PHE A 79 -6.63 12.44 -3.64
N MET A 80 -7.38 12.78 -2.58
CA MET A 80 -6.97 12.55 -1.19
C MET A 80 -8.19 12.20 -0.32
N ALA A 81 -8.18 10.98 0.22
CA ALA A 81 -9.22 10.52 1.14
C ALA A 81 -8.81 10.65 2.62
N ASN A 82 -7.55 10.34 2.93
CA ASN A 82 -7.10 10.04 4.29
C ASN A 82 -6.27 11.15 4.96
N LEU A 83 -5.86 12.19 4.21
CA LEU A 83 -5.10 13.34 4.71
C LEU A 83 -5.84 14.66 4.39
N ASP A 84 -5.18 15.81 4.62
CA ASP A 84 -5.76 17.13 4.34
C ASP A 84 -5.98 17.35 2.83
N GLN A 85 -7.14 17.87 2.46
CA GLN A 85 -7.51 18.18 1.06
C GLN A 85 -6.54 19.15 0.36
N LYS A 86 -5.74 19.89 1.13
CA LYS A 86 -4.69 20.77 0.59
C LYS A 86 -3.61 20.03 -0.21
N TRP A 87 -3.56 18.70 -0.12
CA TRP A 87 -2.68 17.87 -0.94
C TRP A 87 -3.10 17.82 -2.40
N VAL A 88 -4.40 17.89 -2.68
CA VAL A 88 -4.91 17.79 -4.07
C VAL A 88 -4.33 18.89 -4.94
N GLY A 89 -3.77 18.50 -6.09
CA GLY A 89 -3.08 19.39 -7.03
C GLY A 89 -1.67 19.81 -6.61
N LYS A 90 -1.15 19.31 -5.48
CA LYS A 90 0.24 19.57 -5.06
C LYS A 90 1.19 18.49 -5.57
N ASN A 91 2.40 18.89 -5.94
CA ASN A 91 3.45 17.95 -6.25
C ASN A 91 4.10 17.45 -4.94
N ALA A 92 3.77 16.23 -4.57
CA ALA A 92 4.22 15.61 -3.32
C ALA A 92 5.75 15.43 -3.31
N THR A 93 6.35 14.97 -4.42
CA THR A 93 7.79 14.78 -4.55
C THR A 93 8.55 16.07 -4.20
N LYS A 94 8.20 17.19 -4.85
CA LYS A 94 8.86 18.49 -4.58
C LYS A 94 8.67 18.98 -3.14
N ILE A 95 7.52 18.66 -2.51
CA ILE A 95 7.27 19.04 -1.12
C ILE A 95 8.17 18.24 -0.20
N PHE A 96 8.26 16.91 -0.37
CA PHE A 96 9.13 16.08 0.46
C PHE A 96 10.61 16.41 0.23
N GLU A 97 11.07 16.54 -1.02
CA GLU A 97 12.44 16.93 -1.34
C GLU A 97 12.85 18.22 -0.64
N LYS A 98 12.00 19.24 -0.70
CA LYS A 98 12.24 20.54 -0.05
C LYS A 98 12.39 20.43 1.47
N HIS A 99 11.62 19.56 2.14
CA HIS A 99 11.62 19.46 3.61
C HIS A 99 12.66 18.47 4.12
N MET A 100 12.99 17.46 3.32
CA MET A 100 13.99 16.44 3.68
C MET A 100 15.40 16.78 3.22
N ASP A 101 15.56 17.81 2.36
CA ASP A 101 16.83 18.25 1.78
C ASP A 101 17.58 17.10 1.07
N ARG A 102 16.82 16.26 0.35
CA ARG A 102 17.32 15.13 -0.46
C ARG A 102 16.33 14.73 -1.53
N GLN A 103 16.79 14.02 -2.53
CA GLN A 103 15.91 13.44 -3.54
C GLN A 103 15.04 12.35 -2.94
N VAL A 104 13.77 12.30 -3.36
CA VAL A 104 12.84 11.27 -2.93
C VAL A 104 12.03 10.72 -4.11
N VAL A 105 11.64 9.46 -4.03
CA VAL A 105 10.61 8.87 -4.89
C VAL A 105 9.32 8.80 -4.07
N VAL A 106 8.21 9.24 -4.64
CA VAL A 106 6.89 9.14 -3.99
C VAL A 106 5.98 8.27 -4.84
N LEU A 107 5.36 7.29 -4.23
CA LEU A 107 4.43 6.38 -4.90
C LEU A 107 3.18 6.14 -4.03
N ASN A 108 2.14 5.58 -4.63
CA ASN A 108 0.93 5.16 -3.90
C ASN A 108 1.28 4.06 -2.89
N ASP A 109 0.58 4.00 -1.75
CA ASP A 109 0.84 3.03 -0.67
C ASP A 109 0.51 1.58 -1.07
N ALA A 110 -0.52 1.37 -1.88
CA ALA A 110 -0.83 0.05 -2.41
C ALA A 110 0.17 -0.36 -3.51
N ASP A 111 0.61 0.58 -4.35
CA ASP A 111 1.67 0.34 -5.33
C ASP A 111 2.97 -0.08 -4.63
N ALA A 112 3.36 0.61 -3.56
CA ALA A 112 4.51 0.22 -2.75
C ALA A 112 4.37 -1.19 -2.20
N ALA A 113 3.21 -1.53 -1.64
CA ALA A 113 2.96 -2.89 -1.15
C ALA A 113 3.03 -3.93 -2.29
N GLY A 114 2.55 -3.58 -3.48
CA GLY A 114 2.63 -4.44 -4.67
C GLY A 114 4.06 -4.72 -5.10
N VAL A 115 4.88 -3.68 -5.21
CA VAL A 115 6.31 -3.80 -5.56
C VAL A 115 7.06 -4.66 -4.54
N ALA A 116 6.77 -4.49 -3.24
CA ALA A 116 7.39 -5.29 -2.20
C ALA A 116 7.02 -6.78 -2.28
N GLU A 117 5.74 -7.09 -2.48
CA GLU A 117 5.28 -8.48 -2.62
C GLU A 117 5.79 -9.15 -3.89
N ASP A 118 6.02 -8.39 -4.96
CA ASP A 118 6.64 -8.86 -6.20
C ASP A 118 8.13 -9.14 -6.02
N ALA A 119 8.85 -8.25 -5.34
CA ALA A 119 10.29 -8.40 -5.16
C ALA A 119 10.67 -9.43 -4.09
N PHE A 120 9.92 -9.53 -2.99
CA PHE A 120 10.33 -10.23 -1.77
C PHE A 120 9.23 -11.09 -1.12
N GLY A 121 8.04 -11.10 -1.69
CA GLY A 121 6.88 -11.71 -1.03
C GLY A 121 6.16 -12.74 -1.86
N ALA A 122 4.83 -12.76 -1.71
CA ALA A 122 3.96 -13.79 -2.27
C ALA A 122 3.90 -13.80 -3.80
N ALA A 123 4.34 -12.74 -4.48
CA ALA A 123 4.34 -12.64 -5.93
C ALA A 123 5.73 -12.80 -6.58
N SER A 124 6.78 -13.06 -5.80
CA SER A 124 8.17 -13.05 -6.29
C SER A 124 8.50 -14.09 -7.38
N GLU A 125 7.70 -15.13 -7.49
CA GLU A 125 7.85 -16.17 -8.53
C GLU A 125 6.67 -16.17 -9.52
N ALA A 126 5.82 -15.13 -9.48
CA ALA A 126 4.60 -15.09 -10.28
C ALA A 126 4.87 -14.49 -11.67
N ASP A 127 4.42 -15.19 -12.71
CA ASP A 127 4.41 -14.69 -14.09
C ASP A 127 3.03 -14.13 -14.47
N GLY A 128 3.01 -13.27 -15.48
CA GLY A 128 1.77 -12.72 -16.04
C GLY A 128 1.19 -11.58 -15.22
N THR A 129 -0.14 -11.56 -15.12
CA THR A 129 -0.86 -10.50 -14.40
C THR A 129 -1.01 -10.83 -12.93
N VAL A 130 -0.49 -9.97 -12.07
CA VAL A 130 -0.62 -10.04 -10.62
C VAL A 130 -1.38 -8.82 -10.10
N ILE A 131 -2.33 -9.04 -9.21
CA ILE A 131 -3.02 -7.97 -8.50
C ILE A 131 -2.76 -8.13 -7.01
N VAL A 132 -2.16 -7.11 -6.40
CA VAL A 132 -2.01 -7.04 -4.95
C VAL A 132 -3.08 -6.12 -4.39
N THR A 133 -3.84 -6.58 -3.42
CA THR A 133 -4.85 -5.77 -2.74
C THR A 133 -4.45 -5.49 -1.30
N THR A 134 -4.72 -4.28 -0.81
CA THR A 134 -4.54 -3.92 0.60
C THR A 134 -5.90 -3.67 1.25
N LEU A 135 -6.32 -4.60 2.12
CA LEU A 135 -7.61 -4.54 2.79
C LEU A 135 -7.47 -3.82 4.15
N GLY A 136 -8.04 -2.63 4.26
CA GLY A 136 -7.95 -1.78 5.44
C GLY A 136 -9.21 -0.92 5.64
N THR A 137 -9.02 0.40 5.79
CA THR A 137 -10.10 1.39 5.80
C THR A 137 -10.88 1.36 4.49
N GLY A 138 -10.16 1.28 3.36
CA GLY A 138 -10.65 1.03 2.02
C GLY A 138 -10.03 -0.25 1.44
N ILE A 139 -10.03 -0.33 0.10
CA ILE A 139 -9.35 -1.37 -0.68
C ILE A 139 -8.36 -0.68 -1.62
N GLY A 140 -7.07 -0.70 -1.27
CA GLY A 140 -6.01 -0.32 -2.19
C GLY A 140 -5.68 -1.47 -3.16
N SER A 141 -5.11 -1.13 -4.31
CA SER A 141 -4.73 -2.11 -5.33
C SER A 141 -3.46 -1.72 -6.06
N ALA A 142 -2.60 -2.69 -6.33
CA ALA A 142 -1.50 -2.59 -7.28
C ALA A 142 -1.68 -3.63 -8.38
N LEU A 143 -1.42 -3.25 -9.61
CA LEU A 143 -1.45 -4.12 -10.78
C LEU A 143 -0.04 -4.25 -11.34
N LEU A 144 0.44 -5.48 -11.49
CA LEU A 144 1.73 -5.77 -12.08
C LEU A 144 1.55 -6.73 -13.28
N TYR A 145 2.42 -6.58 -14.26
CA TYR A 145 2.52 -7.52 -15.36
C TYR A 145 3.99 -7.91 -15.57
N ASN A 146 4.33 -9.17 -15.30
CA ASN A 146 5.70 -9.68 -15.32
C ASN A 146 6.66 -8.78 -14.49
N GLY A 147 6.30 -8.46 -13.25
CA GLY A 147 7.06 -7.61 -12.34
C GLY A 147 7.02 -6.11 -12.65
N VAL A 148 6.35 -5.67 -13.73
CA VAL A 148 6.25 -4.25 -14.08
C VAL A 148 4.96 -3.65 -13.52
N LEU A 149 5.10 -2.68 -12.64
CA LEU A 149 3.97 -1.98 -12.03
C LEU A 149 3.21 -1.11 -13.05
N VAL A 150 1.89 -1.26 -13.08
CA VAL A 150 0.95 -0.30 -13.69
C VAL A 150 0.47 0.63 -12.58
N PRO A 151 1.03 1.85 -12.44
CA PRO A 151 0.87 2.65 -11.24
C PRO A 151 -0.53 3.23 -11.08
N ASN A 152 -0.89 3.47 -9.82
CA ASN A 152 -2.10 4.19 -9.40
C ASN A 152 -3.41 3.52 -9.85
N THR A 153 -3.49 2.21 -9.75
CA THR A 153 -4.76 1.51 -9.96
C THR A 153 -5.64 1.62 -8.71
N GLU A 154 -6.89 2.00 -8.90
CA GLU A 154 -7.86 2.23 -7.82
C GLU A 154 -9.03 1.25 -7.94
N LEU A 155 -8.72 -0.06 -7.98
CA LEU A 155 -9.74 -1.10 -8.19
C LEU A 155 -10.73 -1.23 -7.04
N GLY A 156 -10.42 -0.72 -5.85
CA GLY A 156 -11.36 -0.61 -4.74
C GLY A 156 -12.53 0.33 -5.04
N HIS A 157 -12.36 1.26 -5.97
CA HIS A 157 -13.40 2.20 -6.40
C HIS A 157 -14.26 1.71 -7.57
N LEU A 158 -14.10 0.46 -8.01
CA LEU A 158 -15.01 -0.13 -8.99
C LEU A 158 -16.45 -0.05 -8.51
N GLU A 159 -17.36 0.34 -9.40
CA GLU A 159 -18.79 0.22 -9.15
C GLU A 159 -19.22 -1.24 -9.32
N LEU A 160 -19.76 -1.79 -8.26
CA LEU A 160 -20.21 -3.18 -8.19
C LEU A 160 -21.58 -3.24 -7.52
N ASP A 161 -22.56 -3.79 -8.24
CA ASP A 161 -23.93 -3.93 -7.76
C ASP A 161 -24.54 -2.58 -7.29
N GLY A 162 -24.22 -1.47 -7.99
CA GLY A 162 -24.69 -0.12 -7.69
C GLY A 162 -23.99 0.56 -6.50
N HIS A 163 -22.84 0.00 -6.04
CA HIS A 163 -22.05 0.54 -4.93
C HIS A 163 -20.57 0.61 -5.30
N ASN A 164 -19.85 1.55 -4.71
CA ASN A 164 -18.40 1.52 -4.68
C ASN A 164 -17.95 0.25 -3.92
N ALA A 165 -17.10 -0.58 -4.53
CA ALA A 165 -16.75 -1.91 -4.02
C ALA A 165 -16.18 -1.85 -2.59
N GLU A 166 -15.29 -0.91 -2.28
CA GLU A 166 -14.72 -0.79 -0.94
C GLU A 166 -15.76 -0.44 0.13
N SER A 167 -16.83 0.28 -0.24
CA SER A 167 -17.92 0.61 0.69
C SER A 167 -18.67 -0.63 1.21
N GLN A 168 -18.48 -1.79 0.56
CA GLN A 168 -19.09 -3.06 0.92
C GLN A 168 -18.07 -4.10 1.40
N ALA A 169 -16.89 -4.13 0.78
CA ALA A 169 -15.91 -5.22 0.94
C ALA A 169 -14.63 -4.83 1.70
N ALA A 170 -14.38 -3.54 2.01
CA ALA A 170 -13.25 -3.16 2.84
C ALA A 170 -13.28 -3.83 4.22
N ALA A 171 -12.11 -4.05 4.84
CA ALA A 171 -12.02 -4.66 6.16
C ALA A 171 -12.75 -3.83 7.24
N SER A 172 -12.76 -2.51 7.12
CA SER A 172 -13.50 -1.59 7.97
C SER A 172 -15.00 -1.88 7.99
N GLN A 173 -15.56 -2.30 6.85
CA GLN A 173 -16.99 -2.61 6.72
C GLN A 173 -17.38 -3.87 7.48
N ARG A 174 -16.49 -4.88 7.54
CA ARG A 174 -16.72 -6.04 8.39
C ARG A 174 -16.95 -5.64 9.85
N VAL A 175 -16.10 -4.76 10.35
CA VAL A 175 -16.19 -4.30 11.74
C VAL A 175 -17.40 -3.40 11.97
N ALA A 176 -17.61 -2.41 11.10
CA ALA A 176 -18.70 -1.44 11.23
C ALA A 176 -20.08 -2.06 11.18
N GLN A 177 -20.24 -3.15 10.41
CA GLN A 177 -21.53 -3.84 10.22
C GLN A 177 -21.65 -5.13 11.05
N GLY A 178 -20.65 -5.47 11.87
CA GLY A 178 -20.65 -6.66 12.71
C GLY A 178 -20.71 -7.98 11.92
N LEU A 179 -20.13 -8.02 10.70
CA LEU A 179 -20.19 -9.19 9.85
C LEU A 179 -19.30 -10.33 10.38
N SER A 180 -19.79 -11.57 10.28
CA SER A 180 -18.93 -12.74 10.46
C SER A 180 -17.85 -12.79 9.39
N TRP A 181 -16.84 -13.65 9.57
CA TRP A 181 -15.79 -13.82 8.57
C TRP A 181 -16.32 -14.38 7.26
N GLU A 182 -17.25 -15.32 7.31
CA GLU A 182 -17.90 -15.93 6.15
C GLU A 182 -18.78 -14.93 5.40
N GLN A 183 -19.55 -14.11 6.12
CA GLN A 183 -20.38 -13.06 5.50
C GLN A 183 -19.54 -12.02 4.78
N TRP A 184 -18.40 -11.63 5.37
CA TRP A 184 -17.48 -10.70 4.74
C TRP A 184 -16.72 -11.36 3.58
N ALA A 185 -16.29 -12.61 3.71
CA ALA A 185 -15.67 -13.39 2.64
C ALA A 185 -16.55 -13.48 1.39
N ALA A 186 -17.86 -13.64 1.56
CA ALA A 186 -18.80 -13.65 0.43
C ALA A 186 -18.79 -12.29 -0.34
N ARG A 187 -18.64 -11.16 0.35
CA ARG A 187 -18.50 -9.86 -0.29
C ARG A 187 -17.16 -9.72 -1.02
N LEU A 188 -16.07 -10.20 -0.41
CA LEU A 188 -14.74 -10.25 -1.04
C LEU A 188 -14.74 -11.16 -2.27
N GLU A 189 -15.40 -12.34 -2.19
CA GLU A 189 -15.52 -13.23 -3.33
C GLU A 189 -16.22 -12.54 -4.50
N ARG A 190 -17.33 -11.83 -4.24
CA ARG A 190 -18.03 -11.06 -5.27
C ARG A 190 -17.13 -10.00 -5.92
N TYR A 191 -16.33 -9.30 -5.10
CA TYR A 191 -15.36 -8.32 -5.57
C TYR A 191 -14.25 -8.98 -6.41
N TYR A 192 -13.57 -9.99 -5.89
CA TYR A 192 -12.47 -10.65 -6.58
C TYR A 192 -12.90 -11.37 -7.85
N ARG A 193 -14.09 -11.97 -7.89
CA ARG A 193 -14.63 -12.52 -9.13
C ARG A 193 -14.86 -11.46 -10.20
N HIS A 194 -15.28 -10.26 -9.82
CA HIS A 194 -15.43 -9.15 -10.75
C HIS A 194 -14.08 -8.64 -11.25
N VAL A 195 -13.12 -8.45 -10.37
CA VAL A 195 -11.73 -8.10 -10.73
C VAL A 195 -11.13 -9.17 -11.66
N ALA A 196 -11.30 -10.45 -11.35
CA ALA A 196 -10.81 -11.54 -12.18
C ALA A 196 -11.45 -11.57 -13.57
N MET A 197 -12.75 -11.26 -13.66
CA MET A 197 -13.45 -11.15 -14.95
C MET A 197 -12.87 -10.01 -15.82
N LEU A 198 -12.46 -8.89 -15.21
CA LEU A 198 -11.95 -7.71 -15.94
C LEU A 198 -10.48 -7.86 -16.36
N PHE A 199 -9.65 -8.47 -15.52
CA PHE A 199 -8.19 -8.47 -15.68
C PHE A 199 -7.59 -9.85 -15.96
N SER A 200 -8.34 -10.93 -15.73
CA SER A 200 -7.86 -12.31 -15.86
C SER A 200 -6.49 -12.55 -15.18
N PRO A 201 -6.31 -12.16 -13.90
CA PRO A 201 -5.02 -12.25 -13.24
C PRO A 201 -4.65 -13.72 -12.99
N ASN A 202 -3.35 -14.00 -13.09
CA ASN A 202 -2.78 -15.28 -12.68
C ASN A 202 -2.82 -15.45 -11.16
N LEU A 203 -2.54 -14.34 -10.44
CA LEU A 203 -2.44 -14.32 -9.00
C LEU A 203 -3.12 -13.06 -8.42
N ILE A 204 -3.83 -13.23 -7.32
CA ILE A 204 -4.27 -12.14 -6.45
C ILE A 204 -3.63 -12.34 -5.07
N VAL A 205 -2.83 -11.36 -4.66
CA VAL A 205 -2.23 -11.30 -3.31
C VAL A 205 -3.13 -10.46 -2.40
N VAL A 206 -3.52 -11.03 -1.26
CA VAL A 206 -4.46 -10.38 -0.32
C VAL A 206 -3.69 -9.86 0.89
N GLY A 207 -3.44 -8.56 0.90
CA GLY A 207 -2.67 -7.84 1.90
C GLY A 207 -3.49 -6.92 2.80
N GLY A 208 -2.80 -5.95 3.41
CA GLY A 208 -3.35 -5.03 4.39
C GLY A 208 -3.41 -5.62 5.80
N GLY A 209 -3.82 -4.82 6.77
CA GLY A 209 -3.76 -5.19 8.19
C GLY A 209 -4.58 -6.43 8.57
N VAL A 210 -5.64 -6.73 7.82
CA VAL A 210 -6.52 -7.88 8.06
C VAL A 210 -5.93 -9.20 7.55
N SER A 211 -4.95 -9.18 6.66
CA SER A 211 -4.33 -10.39 6.09
C SER A 211 -3.69 -11.30 7.15
N LYS A 212 -3.32 -10.76 8.31
CA LYS A 212 -2.91 -11.55 9.48
C LYS A 212 -3.94 -12.59 9.94
N ASN A 213 -5.20 -12.40 9.55
CA ASN A 213 -6.31 -13.31 9.85
C ASN A 213 -6.79 -14.05 8.60
N HIS A 214 -5.95 -14.18 7.57
CA HIS A 214 -6.33 -14.78 6.29
C HIS A 214 -6.96 -16.15 6.42
N GLU A 215 -6.52 -16.98 7.36
CA GLU A 215 -7.08 -18.30 7.65
C GLU A 215 -8.58 -18.28 8.00
N LYS A 216 -9.10 -17.12 8.49
CA LYS A 216 -10.49 -16.96 8.90
C LYS A 216 -11.44 -16.61 7.74
N PHE A 217 -10.92 -16.16 6.60
CA PHE A 217 -11.77 -15.70 5.49
C PHE A 217 -11.34 -16.22 4.11
N LEU A 218 -10.04 -16.34 3.80
CA LEU A 218 -9.59 -16.82 2.49
C LEU A 218 -10.13 -18.21 2.13
N PRO A 219 -10.27 -19.19 3.05
CA PRO A 219 -10.83 -20.50 2.71
C PRO A 219 -12.28 -20.47 2.21
N PHE A 220 -13.00 -19.37 2.45
CA PHE A 220 -14.39 -19.20 1.98
C PHE A 220 -14.48 -18.45 0.64
N ILE A 221 -13.36 -18.09 0.02
CA ILE A 221 -13.32 -17.34 -1.22
C ILE A 221 -12.84 -18.26 -2.35
N SER A 222 -13.60 -18.33 -3.42
CA SER A 222 -13.25 -19.09 -4.62
C SER A 222 -13.36 -18.22 -5.87
N VAL A 223 -12.23 -18.01 -6.53
CA VAL A 223 -12.16 -17.26 -7.80
C VAL A 223 -11.68 -18.21 -8.89
N PRO A 224 -12.50 -18.55 -9.88
CA PRO A 224 -12.12 -19.48 -10.93
C PRO A 224 -10.92 -18.98 -11.74
N ASN A 225 -9.98 -19.88 -12.03
CA ASN A 225 -8.78 -19.64 -12.85
C ASN A 225 -7.84 -18.56 -12.31
N THR A 226 -7.94 -18.19 -11.03
CA THR A 226 -7.09 -17.21 -10.38
C THR A 226 -6.68 -17.74 -9.02
N GLU A 227 -5.40 -17.78 -8.74
CA GLU A 227 -4.88 -18.14 -7.42
C GLU A 227 -5.06 -16.97 -6.45
N LEU A 228 -5.51 -17.24 -5.22
CA LEU A 228 -5.57 -16.25 -4.13
C LEU A 228 -4.63 -16.69 -3.01
N VAL A 229 -3.67 -15.82 -2.66
CA VAL A 229 -2.73 -16.06 -1.57
C VAL A 229 -2.69 -14.90 -0.59
N PRO A 230 -2.37 -15.13 0.69
CA PRO A 230 -2.12 -14.02 1.61
C PRO A 230 -0.77 -13.36 1.29
N ALA A 231 -0.69 -12.03 1.51
CA ALA A 231 0.55 -11.30 1.49
C ALA A 231 1.55 -11.85 2.53
N GLN A 232 2.83 -11.87 2.21
CA GLN A 232 3.90 -12.37 3.09
C GLN A 232 4.56 -11.25 3.91
N LEU A 233 4.63 -10.02 3.36
CA LEU A 233 5.30 -8.90 4.04
C LEU A 233 4.38 -8.13 5.00
N PHE A 234 3.08 -8.40 5.02
CA PHE A 234 2.11 -7.83 5.94
C PHE A 234 2.24 -6.30 6.10
N ASN A 235 2.51 -5.85 7.33
CA ASN A 235 2.62 -4.42 7.69
C ASN A 235 3.98 -3.79 7.32
N THR A 236 4.90 -4.53 6.74
CA THR A 236 6.22 -4.01 6.31
C THR A 236 6.22 -3.65 4.83
N ALA A 237 5.27 -4.21 4.04
CA ALA A 237 5.23 -4.08 2.59
C ALA A 237 5.31 -2.62 2.09
N GLY A 238 4.52 -1.70 2.67
CA GLY A 238 4.53 -0.29 2.26
C GLY A 238 5.88 0.40 2.47
N ILE A 239 6.60 0.06 3.56
CA ILE A 239 7.92 0.63 3.84
C ILE A 239 8.98 -0.03 2.96
N VAL A 240 8.96 -1.36 2.83
CA VAL A 240 9.92 -2.12 2.00
C VAL A 240 9.80 -1.72 0.53
N GLY A 241 8.58 -1.64 0.00
CA GLY A 241 8.36 -1.30 -1.40
C GLY A 241 8.56 0.19 -1.71
N ALA A 242 8.55 1.06 -0.70
CA ALA A 242 8.95 2.46 -0.87
C ALA A 242 10.48 2.60 -0.94
N ALA A 243 11.23 1.86 -0.12
CA ALA A 243 12.69 1.93 -0.04
C ALA A 243 13.38 1.55 -1.33
#